data_02a96c7090e45e206644ef68fb3cc15f
#
_entry.id   02a96c7090e45e206644ef68fb3cc15f
#
_cell.length_a   1.000
_cell.length_b   1.000
_cell.length_c   1.000
_cell.angle_alpha   90.00
_cell.angle_beta   90.00
_cell.angle_gamma   90.00
#
_symmetry.space_group_name_H-M   'P 1'
#
loop_
_entity.id
_entity.type
_entity.pdbx_description
1 polymer ?
#
loop_
_entity_poly.entity_id
_entity_poly.type
_entity_poly.pdbx_seq_one_letter_code
_entity_poly.pdbx_strand_id
1 'polypeptide(L)'
;YLFIILLLSSFILGDTTANVGLTLVDDDITLNTKVTHSAEKGNWQTNYQTNYIYKRVDGKEKVNDLYFQVKQNYKLTDKSYALGVVQLDYDKLRPNYTLRTVLGAGYGYKLLKTDNWKISNEVSLAYLNSSSNELIVRNSLWISYIFSEKFNITNKLLYESGKDMYLKNETSLMYKLTDKVSLGVSNTYTDSVESKNIFTLNVGVKL
;
A
#
# COMPACT_ATOMS: atom_id res chain seq x y z
N TYR A 1 21.56 -0.15 0.02
CA TYR A 1 21.79 1.16 0.69
C TYR A 1 20.47 1.90 0.95
N LEU A 2 19.50 1.90 0.01
CA LEU A 2 18.20 2.57 0.17
C LEU A 2 17.37 2.01 1.35
N PHE A 3 17.45 0.71 1.58
CA PHE A 3 16.77 0.02 2.68
C PHE A 3 17.29 0.45 4.06
N ILE A 4 18.58 0.75 4.17
CA ILE A 4 19.23 1.22 5.40
C ILE A 4 18.84 2.67 5.70
N ILE A 5 18.69 3.52 4.68
CA ILE A 5 18.27 4.91 4.84
C ILE A 5 16.80 4.99 5.29
N LEU A 6 15.93 4.12 4.75
CA LEU A 6 14.53 4.01 5.17
C LEU A 6 14.38 3.50 6.62
N LEU A 7 15.24 2.58 7.06
CA LEU A 7 15.28 2.12 8.46
C LEU A 7 15.77 3.22 9.42
N LEU A 8 16.71 4.06 9.00
CA LEU A 8 17.23 5.15 9.83
C LEU A 8 16.26 6.33 9.96
N SER A 9 15.35 6.55 9.00
CA SER A 9 14.32 7.58 9.08
C SER A 9 13.14 7.21 9.99
N SER A 10 13.00 5.95 10.38
CA SER A 10 11.92 5.45 11.24
C SER A 10 12.08 5.78 12.74
N PHE A 11 13.17 6.42 13.13
CA PHE A 11 13.39 6.91 14.51
C PHE A 11 12.64 8.21 14.86
N ILE A 12 11.88 8.77 13.92
CA ILE A 12 11.03 9.93 14.21
C ILE A 12 9.69 9.39 14.73
N LEU A 13 9.32 9.75 15.96
CA LEU A 13 8.08 9.49 16.68
C LEU A 13 6.89 9.08 15.81
N GLY A 14 6.55 7.80 15.77
CA GLY A 14 5.43 7.26 14.99
C GLY A 14 5.40 5.73 14.99
N ASP A 15 4.28 5.15 14.53
CA ASP A 15 4.11 3.70 14.41
C ASP A 15 4.73 3.18 13.11
N THR A 16 5.70 2.29 13.21
CA THR A 16 6.33 1.62 12.08
C THR A 16 5.98 0.15 12.07
N THR A 17 5.58 -0.37 10.90
CA THR A 17 5.33 -1.79 10.68
C THR A 17 6.12 -2.27 9.47
N ALA A 18 6.84 -3.37 9.63
CA ALA A 18 7.50 -4.07 8.54
C ALA A 18 6.86 -5.44 8.35
N ASN A 19 6.49 -5.77 7.12
CA ASN A 19 5.98 -7.08 6.74
C ASN A 19 6.89 -7.68 5.69
N VAL A 20 7.23 -8.94 5.86
CA VAL A 20 8.03 -9.71 4.90
C VAL A 20 7.24 -10.98 4.58
N GLY A 21 7.02 -11.24 3.30
CA GLY A 21 6.42 -12.46 2.81
C GLY A 21 7.37 -13.17 1.85
N LEU A 22 7.55 -14.46 2.05
CA LEU A 22 8.33 -15.33 1.18
C LEU A 22 7.47 -16.54 0.82
N THR A 23 7.37 -16.84 -0.47
CA THR A 23 6.73 -18.05 -0.97
C THR A 23 7.72 -18.79 -1.86
N LEU A 24 7.96 -20.04 -1.55
CA LEU A 24 8.81 -20.95 -2.32
C LEU A 24 7.97 -22.17 -2.70
N VAL A 25 7.81 -22.41 -4.00
CA VAL A 25 7.12 -23.58 -4.53
C VAL A 25 7.93 -24.08 -5.73
N ASP A 26 8.54 -25.25 -5.59
CA ASP A 26 9.48 -25.79 -6.58
C ASP A 26 10.58 -24.77 -6.94
N ASP A 27 10.72 -24.42 -8.22
CA ASP A 27 11.68 -23.39 -8.70
C ASP A 27 11.11 -21.96 -8.65
N ASP A 28 9.89 -21.79 -8.12
CA ASP A 28 9.21 -20.50 -8.05
C ASP A 28 9.53 -19.78 -6.74
N ILE A 29 9.96 -18.54 -6.84
CA ILE A 29 10.27 -17.67 -5.71
C ILE A 29 9.40 -16.43 -5.77
N THR A 30 8.70 -16.12 -4.69
CA THR A 30 8.04 -14.82 -4.51
C THR A 30 8.51 -14.18 -3.21
N LEU A 31 9.12 -13.02 -3.32
CA LEU A 31 9.49 -12.16 -2.20
C LEU A 31 8.59 -10.92 -2.21
N ASN A 32 7.94 -10.63 -1.09
CA ASN A 32 7.17 -9.42 -0.90
C ASN A 32 7.62 -8.76 0.41
N THR A 33 8.06 -7.52 0.33
CA THR A 33 8.42 -6.73 1.51
C THR A 33 7.61 -5.44 1.52
N LYS A 34 6.97 -5.14 2.64
CA LYS A 34 6.18 -3.92 2.83
C LYS A 34 6.57 -3.24 4.12
N VAL A 35 6.94 -1.99 4.05
CA VAL A 35 7.19 -1.14 5.21
C VAL A 35 6.19 0.02 5.19
N THR A 36 5.53 0.23 6.32
CA THR A 36 4.65 1.36 6.54
C THR A 36 5.08 2.11 7.79
N HIS A 37 5.03 3.42 7.73
CA HIS A 37 5.28 4.29 8.87
C HIS A 37 4.20 5.37 8.91
N SER A 38 3.66 5.65 10.10
CA SER A 38 2.68 6.70 10.31
C SER A 38 3.11 7.57 11.47
N ALA A 39 3.16 8.87 11.27
CA ALA A 39 3.47 9.86 12.27
C ALA A 39 2.35 10.91 12.34
N GLU A 40 1.96 11.29 13.56
CA GLU A 40 0.94 12.30 13.82
C GLU A 40 1.55 13.47 14.61
N LYS A 41 1.26 14.71 14.17
CA LYS A 41 1.65 15.93 14.87
C LYS A 41 0.57 16.99 14.73
N GLY A 42 -0.17 17.26 15.81
CA GLY A 42 -1.32 18.16 15.79
C GLY A 42 -2.41 17.65 14.85
N ASN A 43 -2.79 18.46 13.86
CA ASN A 43 -3.78 18.09 12.86
C ASN A 43 -3.17 17.36 11.64
N TRP A 44 -1.88 17.17 11.61
CA TRP A 44 -1.17 16.52 10.51
C TRP A 44 -0.92 15.06 10.79
N GLN A 45 -1.17 14.22 9.79
CA GLN A 45 -0.76 12.81 9.77
C GLN A 45 0.02 12.55 8.50
N THR A 46 1.24 12.04 8.63
CA THR A 46 2.09 11.64 7.51
C THR A 46 2.19 10.12 7.47
N ASN A 47 1.92 9.54 6.31
CA ASN A 47 2.01 8.11 6.09
C ASN A 47 3.01 7.84 4.97
N TYR A 48 3.98 6.98 5.26
CA TYR A 48 4.95 6.46 4.30
C TYR A 48 4.64 5.00 4.05
N GLN A 49 4.73 4.58 2.81
CA GLN A 49 4.61 3.17 2.43
C GLN A 49 5.64 2.86 1.36
N THR A 50 6.37 1.77 1.57
CA THR A 50 7.24 1.17 0.56
C THR A 50 6.85 -0.30 0.42
N ASN A 51 6.77 -0.78 -0.81
CA ASN A 51 6.52 -2.19 -1.10
C ASN A 51 7.43 -2.62 -2.23
N TYR A 52 8.12 -3.76 -2.06
CA TYR A 52 8.92 -4.39 -3.10
C TYR A 52 8.41 -5.80 -3.32
N ILE A 53 8.12 -6.13 -4.57
CA ILE A 53 7.66 -7.46 -4.98
C ILE A 53 8.63 -7.99 -6.05
N TYR A 54 9.20 -9.14 -5.77
CA TYR A 54 9.98 -9.89 -6.72
C TYR A 54 9.36 -11.28 -6.91
N LYS A 55 9.16 -11.69 -8.15
CA LYS A 55 8.66 -13.03 -8.49
C LYS A 55 9.48 -13.63 -9.62
N ARG A 56 9.93 -14.85 -9.42
CA ARG A 56 10.60 -15.69 -10.41
C ARG A 56 9.82 -16.99 -10.57
N VAL A 57 9.58 -17.41 -11.82
CA VAL A 57 8.84 -18.63 -12.19
C VAL A 57 9.65 -19.32 -13.28
N ASP A 58 9.91 -20.61 -13.13
CA ASP A 58 10.71 -21.40 -14.09
C ASP A 58 12.06 -20.73 -14.43
N GLY A 59 12.74 -20.21 -13.42
CA GLY A 59 14.01 -19.53 -13.63
C GLY A 59 13.93 -18.14 -14.29
N LYS A 60 12.75 -17.63 -14.66
CA LYS A 60 12.55 -16.33 -15.32
C LYS A 60 11.92 -15.32 -14.36
N GLU A 61 12.44 -14.10 -14.39
CA GLU A 61 11.84 -12.97 -13.68
C GLU A 61 10.44 -12.66 -14.25
N LYS A 62 9.42 -12.60 -13.40
CA LYS A 62 8.02 -12.35 -13.76
C LYS A 62 7.45 -11.08 -13.14
N VAL A 63 7.98 -10.68 -11.99
CA VAL A 63 7.63 -9.43 -11.30
C VAL A 63 8.88 -8.85 -10.68
N ASN A 64 9.08 -7.54 -10.83
CA ASN A 64 10.13 -6.78 -10.18
C ASN A 64 9.63 -5.34 -9.99
N ASP A 65 8.81 -5.17 -8.96
CA ASP A 65 8.04 -3.96 -8.72
C ASP A 65 8.50 -3.31 -7.41
N LEU A 66 8.78 -2.02 -7.46
CA LEU A 66 9.00 -1.17 -6.30
C LEU A 66 7.94 -0.07 -6.25
N TYR A 67 7.19 -0.03 -5.17
CA TYR A 67 6.20 0.99 -4.86
C TYR A 67 6.70 1.86 -3.72
N PHE A 68 6.58 3.16 -3.85
CA PHE A 68 6.82 4.13 -2.80
C PHE A 68 5.71 5.17 -2.77
N GLN A 69 5.18 5.48 -1.58
CA GLN A 69 4.15 6.49 -1.40
C GLN A 69 4.41 7.31 -0.15
N VAL A 70 4.23 8.61 -0.27
CA VAL A 70 4.06 9.54 0.85
C VAL A 70 2.67 10.14 0.74
N LYS A 71 1.89 10.01 1.81
CA LYS A 71 0.56 10.62 1.92
C LYS A 71 0.52 11.51 3.16
N GLN A 72 0.14 12.75 2.98
CA GLN A 72 -0.04 13.72 4.04
C GLN A 72 -1.51 14.09 4.18
N ASN A 73 -2.05 13.92 5.37
CA ASN A 73 -3.43 14.25 5.72
C ASN A 73 -3.45 15.44 6.68
N TYR A 74 -4.37 16.36 6.45
CA TYR A 74 -4.67 17.45 7.39
C TYR A 74 -6.11 17.27 7.90
N LYS A 75 -6.26 17.03 9.19
CA LYS A 75 -7.55 16.84 9.85
C LYS A 75 -8.37 18.11 9.78
N LEU A 76 -9.55 18.05 9.14
CA LEU A 76 -10.52 19.14 9.08
C LEU A 76 -11.57 18.98 10.18
N THR A 77 -12.05 17.76 10.38
CA THR A 77 -13.00 17.36 11.43
C THR A 77 -12.58 15.98 11.98
N ASP A 78 -13.34 15.43 12.94
CA ASP A 78 -13.09 14.06 13.42
C ASP A 78 -13.35 12.99 12.35
N LYS A 79 -14.17 13.32 11.34
CA LYS A 79 -14.54 12.40 10.27
C LYS A 79 -13.88 12.71 8.92
N SER A 80 -13.33 13.93 8.72
CA SER A 80 -12.84 14.35 7.42
C SER A 80 -11.46 14.96 7.46
N TYR A 81 -10.74 14.85 6.34
CA TYR A 81 -9.40 15.39 6.16
C TYR A 81 -9.12 15.76 4.70
N ALA A 82 -8.31 16.79 4.49
CA ALA A 82 -7.67 17.05 3.22
C ALA A 82 -6.45 16.13 3.07
N LEU A 83 -6.13 15.72 1.87
CA LEU A 83 -4.96 14.87 1.62
C LEU A 83 -4.13 15.36 0.44
N GLY A 84 -2.81 15.12 0.55
CA GLY A 84 -1.85 15.19 -0.53
C GLY A 84 -1.14 13.85 -0.67
N VAL A 85 -0.83 13.42 -1.88
CA VAL A 85 -0.16 12.16 -2.14
C VAL A 85 0.90 12.31 -3.21
N VAL A 86 2.07 11.72 -2.96
CA VAL A 86 3.12 11.47 -3.95
C VAL A 86 3.35 9.97 -3.98
N GLN A 87 3.31 9.38 -5.17
CA GLN A 87 3.50 7.95 -5.38
C GLN A 87 4.47 7.72 -6.54
N LEU A 88 5.35 6.77 -6.37
CA LEU A 88 6.28 6.27 -7.37
C LEU A 88 6.09 4.76 -7.50
N ASP A 89 5.81 4.30 -8.71
CA ASP A 89 5.76 2.88 -9.05
C ASP A 89 6.85 2.60 -10.08
N TYR A 90 7.80 1.77 -9.73
CA TYR A 90 8.82 1.25 -10.63
C TYR A 90 8.49 -0.21 -10.94
N ASP A 91 8.32 -0.54 -12.21
CA ASP A 91 8.08 -1.90 -12.69
C ASP A 91 8.99 -2.17 -13.89
N LYS A 92 10.05 -2.93 -13.66
CA LYS A 92 11.08 -3.24 -14.66
C LYS A 92 10.53 -4.00 -15.88
N LEU A 93 9.49 -4.79 -15.68
CA LEU A 93 8.96 -5.72 -16.69
C LEU A 93 7.74 -5.18 -17.42
N ARG A 94 7.27 -3.98 -17.08
CA ARG A 94 6.10 -3.40 -17.71
C ARG A 94 6.42 -2.90 -19.13
N PRO A 95 5.60 -3.27 -20.13
CA PRO A 95 5.90 -2.92 -21.52
C PRO A 95 5.75 -1.43 -21.83
N ASN A 96 4.87 -0.71 -21.10
CA ASN A 96 4.50 0.67 -21.45
C ASN A 96 5.28 1.74 -20.68
N TYR A 97 5.79 1.43 -19.50
CA TYR A 97 6.58 2.35 -18.68
C TYR A 97 7.37 1.62 -17.60
N THR A 98 8.56 2.10 -17.31
CA THR A 98 9.38 1.58 -16.22
C THR A 98 9.13 2.34 -14.91
N LEU A 99 8.76 3.61 -15.00
CA LEU A 99 8.47 4.47 -13.85
C LEU A 99 7.13 5.19 -14.05
N ARG A 100 6.31 5.14 -13.03
CA ARG A 100 5.04 5.84 -12.95
C ARG A 100 5.05 6.73 -11.72
N THR A 101 4.75 8.01 -11.90
CA THR A 101 4.70 9.01 -10.83
C THR A 101 3.29 9.58 -10.72
N VAL A 102 2.76 9.66 -9.52
CA VAL A 102 1.45 10.27 -9.24
C VAL A 102 1.63 11.37 -8.20
N LEU A 103 1.14 12.55 -8.52
CA LEU A 103 1.05 13.69 -7.60
C LEU A 103 -0.41 14.11 -7.51
N GLY A 104 -1.02 14.02 -6.32
CA GLY A 104 -2.45 14.26 -6.15
C GLY A 104 -2.79 15.01 -4.87
N ALA A 105 -3.98 15.63 -4.91
CA ALA A 105 -4.61 16.25 -3.75
C ALA A 105 -6.10 15.89 -3.73
N GLY A 106 -6.68 15.82 -2.54
CA GLY A 106 -8.05 15.34 -2.42
C GLY A 106 -8.62 15.47 -1.02
N TYR A 107 -9.67 14.72 -0.82
CA TYR A 107 -10.48 14.71 0.39
C TYR A 107 -10.75 13.27 0.84
N GLY A 108 -10.62 13.04 2.12
CA GLY A 108 -10.93 11.76 2.75
C GLY A 108 -12.03 11.88 3.80
N TYR A 109 -12.84 10.83 3.89
CA TYR A 109 -13.93 10.75 4.84
C TYR A 109 -13.99 9.38 5.52
N LYS A 110 -14.09 9.39 6.87
CA LYS A 110 -14.26 8.19 7.70
C LYS A 110 -15.76 7.87 7.75
N LEU A 111 -16.21 6.95 6.88
CA LEU A 111 -17.59 6.54 6.74
C LEU A 111 -18.13 5.83 7.98
N LEU A 112 -17.31 4.95 8.56
CA LEU A 112 -17.66 4.19 9.75
C LEU A 112 -16.42 4.02 10.63
N LYS A 113 -16.58 4.24 11.93
CA LYS A 113 -15.57 3.95 12.96
C LYS A 113 -16.29 3.45 14.20
N THR A 114 -16.21 2.15 14.42
CA THR A 114 -16.66 1.44 15.64
C THR A 114 -15.46 0.66 16.20
N ASP A 115 -15.66 -0.07 17.27
CA ASP A 115 -14.61 -0.93 17.84
C ASP A 115 -14.18 -2.02 16.85
N ASN A 116 -15.12 -2.58 16.09
CA ASN A 116 -14.85 -3.65 15.15
C ASN A 116 -14.64 -3.16 13.71
N TRP A 117 -15.34 -2.11 13.25
CA TRP A 117 -15.30 -1.65 11.88
C TRP A 117 -14.61 -0.31 11.73
N LYS A 118 -13.76 -0.21 10.72
CA LYS A 118 -13.21 1.06 10.26
C LYS A 118 -13.35 1.09 8.73
N ILE A 119 -14.09 2.08 8.22
CA ILE A 119 -14.29 2.26 6.79
C ILE A 119 -13.98 3.71 6.45
N SER A 120 -13.13 3.93 5.48
CA SER A 120 -12.82 5.27 4.96
C SER A 120 -12.76 5.27 3.44
N ASN A 121 -13.14 6.39 2.85
CA ASN A 121 -13.04 6.63 1.42
C ASN A 121 -12.27 7.91 1.16
N GLU A 122 -11.45 7.92 0.13
CA GLU A 122 -10.68 9.07 -0.34
C GLU A 122 -10.95 9.28 -1.83
N VAL A 123 -11.18 10.53 -2.21
CA VAL A 123 -11.26 10.94 -3.61
C VAL A 123 -10.23 12.03 -3.85
N SER A 124 -9.45 11.90 -4.90
CA SER A 124 -8.44 12.89 -5.25
C SER A 124 -8.35 13.10 -6.75
N LEU A 125 -7.97 14.31 -7.13
CA LEU A 125 -7.50 14.65 -8.47
C LEU A 125 -5.98 14.54 -8.47
N ALA A 126 -5.42 13.87 -9.44
CA ALA A 126 -3.98 13.66 -9.51
C ALA A 126 -3.44 13.83 -10.92
N TYR A 127 -2.20 14.29 -10.99
CA TYR A 127 -1.40 14.29 -12.21
C TYR A 127 -0.60 12.99 -12.27
N LEU A 128 -0.81 12.25 -13.33
CA LEU A 128 -0.08 11.02 -13.65
C LEU A 128 0.96 11.31 -14.70
N ASN A 129 2.20 10.91 -14.42
CA ASN A 129 3.30 10.87 -15.37
C ASN A 129 3.75 9.41 -15.52
N SER A 130 3.61 8.87 -16.73
CA SER A 130 4.03 7.50 -17.07
C SER A 130 4.47 7.47 -18.56
N SER A 131 3.94 6.59 -19.38
CA SER A 131 4.06 6.65 -20.86
C SER A 131 3.34 7.86 -21.46
N SER A 132 2.36 8.40 -20.75
CA SER A 132 1.65 9.65 -21.08
C SER A 132 1.47 10.48 -19.83
N ASN A 133 1.22 11.78 -20.03
CA ASN A 133 0.93 12.71 -18.94
C ASN A 133 -0.56 13.03 -18.97
N GLU A 134 -1.25 12.82 -17.87
CA GLU A 134 -2.69 13.05 -17.78
C GLU A 134 -3.17 13.42 -16.37
N LEU A 135 -4.34 14.04 -16.32
CA LEU A 135 -5.08 14.22 -15.08
C LEU A 135 -6.02 13.02 -14.88
N ILE A 136 -5.97 12.45 -13.70
CA ILE A 136 -6.76 11.29 -13.30
C ILE A 136 -7.58 11.58 -12.04
N VAL A 137 -8.72 10.94 -11.92
CA VAL A 137 -9.46 10.85 -10.67
C VAL A 137 -9.10 9.55 -9.98
N ARG A 138 -8.74 9.64 -8.71
CA ARG A 138 -8.42 8.49 -7.86
C ARG A 138 -9.50 8.32 -6.81
N ASN A 139 -9.97 7.10 -6.62
CA ASN A 139 -10.81 6.71 -5.50
C ASN A 139 -10.13 5.59 -4.72
N SER A 140 -10.02 5.74 -3.40
CA SER A 140 -9.45 4.73 -2.51
C SER A 140 -10.44 4.41 -1.40
N LEU A 141 -10.87 3.16 -1.33
CA LEU A 141 -11.71 2.62 -0.27
C LEU A 141 -10.86 1.73 0.64
N TRP A 142 -10.88 2.01 1.93
CA TRP A 142 -10.26 1.18 2.94
C TRP A 142 -11.30 0.64 3.92
N ILE A 143 -11.28 -0.67 4.11
CA ILE A 143 -12.16 -1.39 5.02
C ILE A 143 -11.29 -2.21 5.96
N SER A 144 -11.54 -2.12 7.26
CA SER A 144 -10.92 -2.98 8.25
C SER A 144 -11.98 -3.53 9.19
N TYR A 145 -11.90 -4.82 9.44
CA TYR A 145 -12.76 -5.50 10.43
C TYR A 145 -11.90 -6.26 11.44
N ILE A 146 -12.18 -6.03 12.72
CA ILE A 146 -11.49 -6.63 13.86
C ILE A 146 -12.41 -7.70 14.43
N PHE A 147 -12.09 -8.98 14.20
CA PHE A 147 -12.85 -10.10 14.76
C PHE A 147 -12.58 -10.28 16.26
N SER A 148 -11.33 -10.02 16.68
CA SER A 148 -10.88 -10.09 18.05
C SER A 148 -9.61 -9.23 18.22
N GLU A 149 -9.12 -9.09 19.46
CA GLU A 149 -7.87 -8.38 19.75
C GLU A 149 -6.66 -8.94 18.96
N LYS A 150 -6.75 -10.22 18.53
CA LYS A 150 -5.67 -10.90 17.81
C LYS A 150 -5.90 -11.05 16.33
N PHE A 151 -7.12 -10.89 15.83
CA PHE A 151 -7.45 -11.26 14.47
C PHE A 151 -8.19 -10.15 13.73
N ASN A 152 -7.64 -9.72 12.60
CA ASN A 152 -8.24 -8.70 11.76
C ASN A 152 -8.11 -9.02 10.27
N ILE A 153 -9.03 -8.47 9.49
CA ILE A 153 -8.98 -8.42 8.03
C ILE A 153 -8.98 -6.96 7.58
N THR A 154 -8.18 -6.66 6.56
CA THR A 154 -8.19 -5.36 5.89
C THR A 154 -8.34 -5.55 4.39
N ASN A 155 -9.10 -4.65 3.77
CA ASN A 155 -9.17 -4.54 2.32
C ASN A 155 -8.91 -3.09 1.90
N LYS A 156 -8.07 -2.92 0.88
CA LYS A 156 -7.81 -1.64 0.24
C LYS A 156 -8.11 -1.77 -1.24
N LEU A 157 -9.02 -0.97 -1.72
CA LEU A 157 -9.36 -0.85 -3.13
C LEU A 157 -8.93 0.53 -3.62
N LEU A 158 -8.09 0.59 -4.62
CA LEU A 158 -7.70 1.80 -5.33
C LEU A 158 -8.17 1.69 -6.77
N TYR A 159 -8.92 2.68 -7.21
CA TYR A 159 -9.34 2.86 -8.59
C TYR A 159 -8.80 4.20 -9.10
N GLU A 160 -8.26 4.20 -10.31
CA GLU A 160 -7.81 5.40 -11.00
C GLU A 160 -8.43 5.42 -12.39
N SER A 161 -9.13 6.52 -12.69
CA SER A 161 -9.64 6.79 -14.03
C SER A 161 -8.56 7.51 -14.82
N GLY A 162 -8.25 7.04 -16.00
CA GLY A 162 -7.29 7.63 -16.91
C GLY A 162 -7.42 6.97 -18.27
N LYS A 163 -6.51 7.24 -19.19
CA LYS A 163 -6.47 6.60 -20.50
C LYS A 163 -6.32 5.08 -20.34
N ASP A 164 -5.48 4.67 -19.39
CA ASP A 164 -5.34 3.29 -18.94
C ASP A 164 -5.91 3.18 -17.54
N MET A 165 -7.09 2.57 -17.40
CA MET A 165 -7.71 2.30 -16.10
C MET A 165 -6.76 1.51 -15.21
N TYR A 166 -6.65 1.90 -13.94
CA TYR A 166 -5.86 1.19 -12.96
C TYR A 166 -6.74 0.80 -11.76
N LEU A 167 -6.75 -0.49 -11.46
CA LEU A 167 -7.42 -1.05 -10.30
C LEU A 167 -6.41 -1.84 -9.46
N LYS A 168 -6.33 -1.55 -8.16
CA LYS A 168 -5.56 -2.35 -7.22
C LYS A 168 -6.42 -2.74 -6.04
N ASN A 169 -6.53 -4.03 -5.78
CA ASN A 169 -7.18 -4.57 -4.59
C ASN A 169 -6.14 -5.30 -3.73
N GLU A 170 -6.03 -4.93 -2.47
CA GLU A 170 -5.15 -5.59 -1.49
C GLU A 170 -6.00 -6.05 -0.31
N THR A 171 -6.10 -7.36 -0.13
CA THR A 171 -6.78 -7.98 1.02
C THR A 171 -5.73 -8.65 1.90
N SER A 172 -5.77 -8.39 3.20
CA SER A 172 -4.86 -8.98 4.18
C SER A 172 -5.63 -9.51 5.37
N LEU A 173 -5.27 -10.71 5.79
CA LEU A 173 -5.76 -11.38 6.98
C LEU A 173 -4.59 -11.55 7.94
N MET A 174 -4.68 -10.97 9.13
CA MET A 174 -3.57 -10.94 10.07
C MET A 174 -3.96 -11.50 11.42
N TYR A 175 -3.07 -12.31 11.99
CA TYR A 175 -3.16 -12.84 13.35
C TYR A 175 -1.99 -12.32 14.20
N LYS A 176 -2.30 -11.67 15.30
CA LYS A 176 -1.35 -11.10 16.24
C LYS A 176 -0.85 -12.19 17.19
N LEU A 177 0.42 -12.58 17.07
CA LEU A 177 1.07 -13.53 17.97
C LEU A 177 1.44 -12.86 19.30
N THR A 178 2.04 -11.68 19.20
CA THR A 178 2.43 -10.83 20.33
C THR A 178 2.07 -9.38 20.00
N ASP A 179 2.32 -8.44 20.93
CA ASP A 179 2.10 -7.02 20.67
C ASP A 179 2.97 -6.47 19.52
N LYS A 180 4.06 -7.16 19.23
CA LYS A 180 5.02 -6.75 18.20
C LYS A 180 5.04 -7.63 16.95
N VAL A 181 4.57 -8.88 17.04
CA VAL A 181 4.69 -9.86 15.95
C VAL A 181 3.31 -10.34 15.52
N SER A 182 3.10 -10.36 14.23
CA SER A 182 1.90 -10.89 13.58
C SER A 182 2.24 -11.84 12.43
N LEU A 183 1.36 -12.80 12.16
CA LEU A 183 1.38 -13.66 11.00
C LEU A 183 0.13 -13.41 10.16
N GLY A 184 0.22 -13.63 8.87
CA GLY A 184 -0.95 -13.47 8.03
C GLY A 184 -0.76 -13.91 6.60
N VAL A 185 -1.82 -13.72 5.85
CA VAL A 185 -1.86 -13.93 4.41
C VAL A 185 -2.37 -12.66 3.74
N SER A 186 -1.85 -12.36 2.57
CA SER A 186 -2.39 -11.28 1.75
C SER A 186 -2.52 -11.71 0.30
N ASN A 187 -3.49 -11.10 -0.36
CA ASN A 187 -3.66 -11.17 -1.79
C ASN A 187 -3.64 -9.74 -2.35
N THR A 188 -2.82 -9.53 -3.37
CA THR A 188 -2.78 -8.27 -4.11
C THR A 188 -3.13 -8.56 -5.56
N TYR A 189 -4.27 -8.03 -5.99
CA TYR A 189 -4.70 -8.01 -7.38
C TYR A 189 -4.49 -6.62 -7.96
N THR A 190 -3.86 -6.55 -9.12
CA THR A 190 -3.68 -5.31 -9.87
C THR A 190 -4.17 -5.55 -11.30
N ASP A 191 -5.04 -4.69 -11.78
CA ASP A 191 -5.52 -4.67 -13.15
C ASP A 191 -5.18 -3.32 -13.79
N SER A 192 -4.52 -3.37 -14.92
CA SER A 192 -4.13 -2.23 -15.75
C SER A 192 -3.96 -2.74 -17.19
N VAL A 193 -2.87 -2.45 -17.85
CA VAL A 193 -2.52 -3.05 -19.17
C VAL A 193 -2.34 -4.58 -19.07
N GLU A 194 -1.84 -5.05 -17.92
CA GLU A 194 -1.73 -6.48 -17.60
C GLU A 194 -2.23 -6.72 -16.18
N SER A 195 -3.01 -7.79 -16.01
CA SER A 195 -3.50 -8.21 -14.70
C SER A 195 -2.45 -9.04 -13.95
N LYS A 196 -2.22 -8.71 -12.68
CA LYS A 196 -1.32 -9.43 -11.78
C LYS A 196 -2.08 -9.85 -10.53
N ASN A 197 -1.88 -11.10 -10.10
CA ASN A 197 -2.42 -11.60 -8.83
C ASN A 197 -1.30 -12.25 -8.02
N ILE A 198 -1.06 -11.74 -6.81
CA ILE A 198 0.04 -12.16 -5.96
C ILE A 198 -0.50 -12.53 -4.59
N PHE A 199 -0.33 -13.79 -4.22
CA PHE A 199 -0.63 -14.31 -2.89
C PHE A 199 0.65 -14.41 -2.06
N THR A 200 0.62 -13.98 -0.81
CA THR A 200 1.80 -13.91 0.05
C THR A 200 1.48 -14.34 1.48
N LEU A 201 2.36 -15.16 2.06
CA LEU A 201 2.43 -15.37 3.51
C LEU A 201 3.26 -14.25 4.12
N ASN A 202 2.79 -13.66 5.21
CA ASN A 202 3.40 -12.49 5.81
C ASN A 202 3.82 -12.75 7.26
N VAL A 203 4.98 -12.24 7.61
CA VAL A 203 5.37 -12.01 9.01
C VAL A 203 5.47 -10.51 9.18
N GLY A 204 4.66 -9.95 10.09
CA GLY A 204 4.69 -8.53 10.42
C GLY A 204 5.40 -8.28 11.73
N VAL A 205 6.21 -7.22 11.79
CA VAL A 205 6.87 -6.76 13.00
C VAL A 205 6.54 -5.28 13.21
N LYS A 206 6.02 -4.94 14.40
CA LYS A 206 5.85 -3.56 14.85
C LYS A 206 7.12 -3.14 15.58
N LEU A 207 7.76 -2.08 15.09
CA LEU A 207 9.01 -1.51 15.60
C LEU A 207 8.73 -0.38 16.59
#